data_9257935f46bc25f37a18d38cbe067bdd
#
_entry.id   9257935f46bc25f37a18d38cbe067bdd
#
_cell.length_a   1.000
_cell.length_b   1.000
_cell.length_c   1.000
_cell.angle_alpha   90.00
_cell.angle_beta   90.00
_cell.angle_gamma   90.00
#
_symmetry.space_group_name_H-M   'P 1'
#
loop_
_entity.id
_entity.type
_entity.pdbx_description
1 polymer ?
#
loop_
_entity_poly.entity_id
_entity_poly.type
_entity_poly.pdbx_seq_one_letter_code
_entity_poly.pdbx_strand_id
1 'polypeptide(L)'
;MIIRKQLVKRSIAGDVILVPVGDASLELKGLLTLNETGERMWDLLPRCDTEDALVQQMLEEDEVDEATLRADVGAFLDSLRQLDIL
;
A
#
# COMPACT_ATOMS: atom_id res chain seq x y z
N MET A 1 -1.36 -1.93 10.48
CA MET A 1 -2.65 -2.41 9.94
C MET A 1 -2.50 -3.87 9.51
N ILE A 2 -3.55 -4.63 9.61
CA ILE A 2 -3.50 -6.05 9.27
C ILE A 2 -3.78 -6.24 7.79
N ILE A 3 -2.83 -6.84 7.07
CA ILE A 3 -2.99 -7.18 5.66
C ILE A 3 -3.65 -8.55 5.59
N ARG A 4 -4.82 -8.63 4.98
CA ARG A 4 -5.68 -9.81 4.99
C ARG A 4 -5.39 -10.80 3.88
N LYS A 5 -4.64 -10.41 2.86
CA LYS A 5 -4.31 -11.26 1.72
C LYS A 5 -2.81 -11.31 1.50
N GLN A 6 -2.32 -12.44 1.02
CA GLN A 6 -0.91 -12.60 0.73
C GLN A 6 -0.57 -11.99 -0.62
N LEU A 7 0.26 -10.96 -0.58
CA LEU A 7 0.75 -10.29 -1.77
C LEU A 7 2.26 -10.15 -1.67
N VAL A 8 2.95 -10.33 -2.77
CA VAL A 8 4.39 -10.17 -2.85
C VAL A 8 4.71 -8.98 -3.73
N LYS A 9 5.58 -8.12 -3.24
CA LYS A 9 6.06 -6.98 -4.00
C LYS A 9 7.14 -7.46 -4.98
N ARG A 10 6.98 -7.12 -6.27
CA ARG A 10 7.92 -7.44 -7.32
C ARG A 10 8.28 -6.19 -8.11
N SER A 11 9.53 -6.12 -8.57
CA SER A 11 9.97 -5.08 -9.48
C SER A 11 10.20 -5.72 -10.85
N ILE A 12 9.45 -5.26 -11.86
CA ILE A 12 9.54 -5.79 -13.22
C ILE A 12 9.67 -4.61 -14.17
N ALA A 13 10.77 -4.55 -14.91
CA ALA A 13 11.04 -3.51 -15.90
C ALA A 13 10.88 -2.09 -15.35
N GLY A 14 11.30 -1.87 -14.10
CA GLY A 14 11.22 -0.58 -13.45
C GLY A 14 9.90 -0.29 -12.76
N ASP A 15 8.89 -1.13 -12.95
CA ASP A 15 7.60 -1.00 -12.28
C ASP A 15 7.55 -1.86 -11.03
N VAL A 16 6.97 -1.31 -9.96
CA VAL A 16 6.73 -2.05 -8.74
C VAL A 16 5.29 -2.52 -8.72
N ILE A 17 5.09 -3.82 -8.56
CA ILE A 17 3.76 -4.41 -8.56
C ILE A 17 3.56 -5.31 -7.34
N LEU A 18 2.31 -5.42 -6.90
CA LEU A 18 1.90 -6.39 -5.91
C LEU A 18 1.27 -7.58 -6.62
N VAL A 19 1.83 -8.76 -6.38
CA VAL A 19 1.39 -10.00 -7.01
C VAL A 19 0.70 -10.85 -5.96
N PRO A 20 -0.57 -11.22 -6.15
CA PRO A 20 -1.24 -12.13 -5.22
C PRO A 20 -0.63 -13.53 -5.29
N VAL A 21 -0.45 -14.15 -4.12
CA VAL A 21 0.09 -15.51 -4.02
C VAL A 21 -0.85 -16.38 -3.16
N GLY A 22 -0.72 -17.68 -3.28
CA GLY A 22 -1.56 -18.61 -2.54
C GLY A 22 -3.03 -18.41 -2.86
N ASP A 23 -3.89 -18.44 -1.83
CA ASP A 23 -5.33 -18.30 -2.00
C ASP A 23 -5.73 -16.93 -2.57
N ALA A 24 -4.93 -15.90 -2.32
CA ALA A 24 -5.20 -14.58 -2.86
C ALA A 24 -5.19 -14.57 -4.39
N SER A 25 -4.40 -15.43 -5.02
CA SER A 25 -4.36 -15.52 -6.49
C SER A 25 -5.68 -15.98 -7.10
N LEU A 26 -6.53 -16.66 -6.32
CA LEU A 26 -7.85 -17.10 -6.75
C LEU A 26 -8.91 -16.02 -6.60
N GLU A 27 -8.71 -15.09 -5.66
CA GLU A 27 -9.67 -14.06 -5.32
C GLU A 27 -9.42 -12.75 -6.04
N LEU A 28 -8.16 -12.40 -6.27
CA LEU A 28 -7.77 -11.14 -6.90
C LEU A 28 -7.46 -11.38 -8.37
N LYS A 29 -8.15 -10.63 -9.22
CA LYS A 29 -7.92 -10.66 -10.66
C LYS A 29 -7.03 -9.48 -11.04
N GLY A 30 -5.82 -9.75 -11.52
CA GLY A 30 -4.90 -8.75 -11.97
C GLY A 30 -3.86 -8.36 -10.92
N LEU A 31 -3.07 -7.35 -11.26
CA LEU A 31 -1.95 -6.88 -10.48
C LEU A 31 -2.20 -5.44 -10.05
N LEU A 32 -1.68 -5.08 -8.88
CA LEU A 32 -1.75 -3.71 -8.38
C LEU A 32 -0.38 -3.06 -8.59
N THR A 33 -0.33 -2.03 -9.43
CA THR A 33 0.90 -1.28 -9.68
C THR A 33 1.07 -0.19 -8.62
N LEU A 34 2.28 -0.05 -8.08
CA LEU A 34 2.62 0.94 -7.07
C LEU A 34 3.58 1.98 -7.64
N ASN A 35 3.30 3.26 -7.39
CA ASN A 35 4.30 4.31 -7.58
C ASN A 35 5.23 4.34 -6.34
N GLU A 36 6.22 5.23 -6.31
CA GLU A 36 7.15 5.32 -5.18
C GLU A 36 6.43 5.55 -3.85
N THR A 37 5.45 6.44 -3.83
CA THR A 37 4.68 6.74 -2.62
C THR A 37 3.90 5.52 -2.17
N GLY A 38 3.24 4.84 -3.11
CA GLY A 38 2.49 3.61 -2.81
C GLY A 38 3.38 2.50 -2.30
N GLU A 39 4.58 2.35 -2.85
CA GLU A 39 5.55 1.37 -2.37
C GLU A 39 5.94 1.63 -0.91
N ARG A 40 6.21 2.88 -0.56
CA ARG A 40 6.55 3.25 0.80
C ARG A 40 5.39 3.01 1.75
N MET A 41 4.17 3.33 1.34
CA MET A 41 2.98 3.06 2.13
C MET A 41 2.84 1.55 2.39
N TRP A 42 3.02 0.75 1.36
CA TRP A 42 2.93 -0.71 1.47
C TRP A 42 3.95 -1.26 2.46
N ASP A 43 5.19 -0.79 2.37
CA ASP A 43 6.28 -1.26 3.23
C ASP A 43 6.05 -0.88 4.70
N LEU A 44 5.40 0.25 4.95
CA LEU A 44 5.14 0.74 6.31
C LEU A 44 3.85 0.20 6.93
N LEU A 45 2.91 -0.32 6.12
CA LEU A 45 1.62 -0.80 6.62
C LEU A 45 1.71 -1.76 7.81
N PRO A 46 2.60 -2.79 7.78
CA PRO A 46 2.67 -3.72 8.90
C PRO A 46 3.17 -3.08 10.21
N ARG A 47 3.82 -1.92 10.11
CA ARG A 47 4.38 -1.21 11.27
C ARG A 47 3.44 -0.16 11.84
N CYS A 48 2.35 0.14 11.15
CA CYS A 48 1.42 1.19 11.54
C CYS A 48 0.07 0.59 11.85
N ASP A 49 -0.52 1.00 12.98
CA ASP A 49 -1.82 0.49 13.39
C ASP A 49 -2.98 1.29 12.83
N THR A 50 -2.73 2.56 12.48
CA THR A 50 -3.78 3.46 11.99
C THR A 50 -3.30 4.24 10.78
N GLU A 51 -4.25 4.80 10.03
CA GLU A 51 -3.95 5.68 8.90
C GLU A 51 -3.14 6.90 9.35
N ASP A 52 -3.49 7.47 10.50
CA ASP A 52 -2.77 8.63 11.03
C ASP A 52 -1.32 8.28 11.36
N ALA A 53 -1.08 7.11 11.95
CA ALA A 53 0.28 6.64 12.23
C ALA A 53 1.10 6.49 10.96
N LEU A 54 0.49 5.99 9.88
CA LEU A 54 1.15 5.87 8.58
C LEU A 54 1.51 7.23 8.02
N VAL A 55 0.59 8.19 8.08
CA VAL A 55 0.84 9.56 7.63
C VAL A 55 2.01 10.18 8.42
N GLN A 56 1.97 10.06 9.74
CA GLN A 56 3.02 10.63 10.59
C GLN A 56 4.39 10.01 10.31
N GLN A 57 4.44 8.70 10.11
CA GLN A 57 5.69 8.02 9.78
C GLN A 57 6.27 8.52 8.45
N MET A 58 5.42 8.72 7.45
CA MET A 58 5.85 9.23 6.16
C MET A 58 6.30 10.69 6.22
N LEU A 59 5.66 11.50 7.05
CA LEU A 59 6.05 12.90 7.25
C LEU A 59 7.43 13.02 7.89
N GLU A 60 7.81 12.06 8.73
CA GLU A 60 9.15 12.05 9.34
C GLU A 60 10.24 11.74 8.33
N GLU A 61 9.93 10.97 7.31
CA GLU A 61 10.90 10.49 6.33
C GLU A 61 10.99 11.36 5.08
N ASP A 62 9.90 12.02 4.71
CA ASP A 62 9.79 12.78 3.47
C ASP A 62 9.36 14.22 3.70
N GLU A 63 9.90 15.12 2.88
CA GLU A 63 9.44 16.51 2.85
C GLU A 63 8.27 16.61 1.86
N VAL A 64 7.07 16.36 2.36
CA VAL A 64 5.85 16.42 1.54
C VAL A 64 4.79 17.23 2.26
N ASP A 65 3.83 17.76 1.49
CA ASP A 65 2.68 18.45 2.05
C ASP A 65 1.75 17.46 2.75
N GLU A 66 1.42 17.74 4.02
CA GLU A 66 0.59 16.83 4.81
C GLU A 66 -0.79 16.62 4.19
N ALA A 67 -1.43 17.67 3.69
CA ALA A 67 -2.76 17.57 3.10
C ALA A 67 -2.75 16.67 1.86
N THR A 68 -1.74 16.82 1.00
CA THR A 68 -1.57 15.99 -0.18
C THR A 68 -1.30 14.53 0.22
N LEU A 69 -0.43 14.35 1.20
CA LEU A 69 -0.08 13.02 1.68
C LEU A 69 -1.30 12.30 2.27
N ARG A 70 -2.11 13.00 3.07
CA ARG A 70 -3.33 12.41 3.64
C ARG A 70 -4.32 11.99 2.56
N ALA A 71 -4.45 12.78 1.51
CA ALA A 71 -5.30 12.41 0.37
C ALA A 71 -4.78 11.16 -0.33
N ASP A 72 -3.46 11.09 -0.57
CA ASP A 72 -2.84 9.94 -1.22
C ASP A 72 -2.95 8.67 -0.38
N VAL A 73 -2.69 8.78 0.93
CA VAL A 73 -2.82 7.65 1.86
C VAL A 73 -4.26 7.16 1.89
N GLY A 74 -5.23 8.07 2.00
CA GLY A 74 -6.63 7.71 2.02
C GLY A 74 -7.06 6.97 0.76
N ALA A 75 -6.67 7.47 -0.41
CA ALA A 75 -6.99 6.83 -1.69
C ALA A 75 -6.35 5.45 -1.79
N PHE A 76 -5.10 5.32 -1.38
CA PHE A 76 -4.39 4.04 -1.40
C PHE A 76 -5.06 3.00 -0.49
N LEU A 77 -5.36 3.38 0.74
CA LEU A 77 -6.00 2.47 1.69
C LEU A 77 -7.41 2.08 1.24
N ASP A 78 -8.16 3.02 0.65
CA ASP A 78 -9.49 2.71 0.11
C ASP A 78 -9.40 1.70 -1.02
N SER A 79 -8.40 1.81 -1.90
CA SER A 79 -8.17 0.84 -2.95
C SER A 79 -7.90 -0.55 -2.39
N LEU A 80 -7.09 -0.63 -1.32
CA LEU A 80 -6.80 -1.91 -0.68
C LEU A 80 -8.04 -2.50 0.00
N ARG A 81 -8.89 -1.65 0.60
CA ARG A 81 -10.14 -2.10 1.22
C ARG A 81 -11.13 -2.62 0.19
N GLN A 82 -11.22 -1.98 -0.97
CA GLN A 82 -12.10 -2.43 -2.06
C GLN A 82 -11.69 -3.80 -2.58
N LEU A 83 -10.41 -4.15 -2.48
CA LEU A 83 -9.89 -5.45 -2.88
C LEU A 83 -9.85 -6.44 -1.72
N ASP A 84 -10.37 -6.07 -0.56
CA ASP A 84 -10.34 -6.88 0.67
C ASP A 84 -8.91 -7.24 1.11
N ILE A 85 -7.94 -6.41 0.78
CA ILE A 85 -6.56 -6.59 1.23
C ILE A 85 -6.40 -6.06 2.65
N LEU A 86 -7.14 -5.01 2.98
CA LEU A 86 -7.23 -4.46 4.34
C LEU A 86 -8.59 -4.72 4.97
#